data_84d2498d64e76621d31aba5bd1868b30
#
_entry.id   84d2498d64e76621d31aba5bd1868b30
#
_cell.length_a   1.000
_cell.length_b   1.000
_cell.length_c   1.000
_cell.angle_alpha   90.00
_cell.angle_beta   90.00
_cell.angle_gamma   90.00
#
_symmetry.space_group_name_H-M   'P 1'
#
loop_
_entity.id
_entity.type
_entity.pdbx_description
1 polymer ?
#
loop_
_entity_poly.entity_id
_entity_poly.type
_entity_poly.pdbx_seq_one_letter_code
_entity_poly.pdbx_strand_id
1 'polypeptide(L)' 'MEVRSYVLIETEVGRTKRVAETIRGLQGVALVDIVTGPYDVIVTIHAETMKDIGDLITEKIHPIIGVSRTVTCIAVMSS' A
#
# COMPACT_ATOMS: atom_id res chain seq x y z
N MET A 1 10.49 -0.92 -17.64
CA MET A 1 9.54 -1.98 -17.34
C MET A 1 8.82 -1.66 -16.03
N GLU A 2 7.52 -1.78 -16.03
CA GLU A 2 6.73 -1.44 -14.85
C GLU A 2 6.62 -2.63 -13.89
N VAL A 3 6.81 -2.37 -12.63
CA VAL A 3 6.62 -3.35 -11.56
C VAL A 3 5.33 -2.99 -10.84
N ARG A 4 4.47 -3.97 -10.61
CA ARG A 4 3.22 -3.79 -9.89
C ARG A 4 3.26 -4.55 -8.58
N SER A 5 2.78 -3.90 -7.52
CA SER A 5 2.71 -4.53 -6.21
C SER A 5 1.38 -4.26 -5.54
N TYR A 6 1.05 -5.12 -4.59
CA TYR A 6 -0.13 -4.98 -3.73
C TYR A 6 0.37 -4.95 -2.30
N VAL A 7 0.06 -3.88 -1.60
CA VAL A 7 0.43 -3.73 -0.19
C VAL A 7 -0.82 -3.95 0.65
N LEU A 8 -0.78 -4.97 1.48
CA LEU A 8 -1.87 -5.35 2.36
C LEU A 8 -1.60 -4.74 3.72
N ILE A 9 -2.52 -3.90 4.19
CA ILE A 9 -2.27 -3.07 5.37
C ILE A 9 -3.28 -3.39 6.46
N GLU A 10 -2.76 -3.66 7.67
CA GLU A 10 -3.58 -3.68 8.89
C GLU A 10 -3.49 -2.31 9.52
N THR A 11 -4.63 -1.78 9.92
CA THR A 11 -4.70 -0.47 10.57
C THR A 11 -5.17 -0.61 12.00
N GLU A 12 -4.83 0.39 12.81
CA GLU A 12 -5.35 0.49 14.17
C GLU A 12 -6.85 0.81 14.13
N VAL A 13 -7.55 0.39 15.17
CA VAL A 13 -8.99 0.61 15.28
C VAL A 13 -9.31 2.09 15.13
N GLY A 14 -10.27 2.39 14.24
CA GLY A 14 -10.74 3.75 14.01
C GLY A 14 -9.86 4.57 13.07
N ARG A 15 -8.78 4.00 12.54
CA ARG A 15 -7.83 4.74 11.70
C ARG A 15 -7.87 4.38 10.23
N THR A 16 -8.64 3.36 9.86
CA THR A 16 -8.63 2.81 8.50
C THR A 16 -8.90 3.86 7.43
N LYS A 17 -9.96 4.63 7.60
CA LYS A 17 -10.36 5.64 6.60
C LYS A 17 -9.29 6.71 6.42
N ARG A 18 -8.72 7.18 7.52
CA ARG A 18 -7.69 8.22 7.49
C ARG A 18 -6.41 7.72 6.84
N VAL A 19 -6.02 6.48 7.14
CA VAL A 19 -4.86 5.85 6.51
C VAL A 19 -5.09 5.76 5.01
N ALA A 20 -6.24 5.26 4.58
CA ALA A 20 -6.56 5.13 3.17
C ALA A 20 -6.53 6.48 2.44
N GLU A 21 -7.09 7.52 3.04
CA GLU A 21 -7.09 8.87 2.46
C GLU A 21 -5.68 9.42 2.31
N THR A 22 -4.84 9.22 3.31
CA THR A 22 -3.45 9.67 3.27
C THR A 22 -2.69 8.98 2.14
N ILE A 23 -2.88 7.67 2.00
CA ILE A 23 -2.18 6.90 0.96
C ILE A 23 -2.64 7.30 -0.44
N ARG A 24 -3.93 7.61 -0.62
CA ARG A 24 -4.44 8.06 -1.92
C ARG A 24 -3.72 9.31 -2.45
N GLY A 25 -3.21 10.13 -1.57
CA GLY A 25 -2.48 11.34 -1.95
C GLY A 25 -1.03 11.11 -2.33
N LEU A 26 -0.51 9.88 -2.19
CA LEU A 26 0.89 9.62 -2.48
C LEU A 26 1.13 9.36 -3.95
N GLN A 27 2.21 9.93 -4.47
CA GLN A 27 2.62 9.70 -5.85
C GLN A 27 3.09 8.25 -6.00
N GLY A 28 2.70 7.61 -7.09
CA GLY A 28 3.06 6.21 -7.35
C GLY A 28 1.98 5.22 -6.94
N VAL A 29 1.00 5.67 -6.18
CA VAL A 29 -0.14 4.84 -5.79
C VAL A 29 -1.18 4.87 -6.90
N ALA A 30 -1.53 3.68 -7.40
CA ALA A 30 -2.50 3.55 -8.49
C ALA A 30 -3.92 3.39 -7.96
N LEU A 31 -4.09 2.64 -6.87
CA LEU A 31 -5.42 2.32 -6.36
C LEU A 31 -5.35 2.06 -4.86
N VAL A 32 -6.37 2.49 -4.13
CA VAL A 32 -6.51 2.22 -2.70
C VAL A 32 -7.92 1.72 -2.45
N ASP A 33 -8.03 0.51 -1.89
CA ASP A 33 -9.31 -0.08 -1.50
C ASP A 33 -9.34 -0.32 0.01
N ILE A 34 -10.44 0.10 0.64
CA ILE A 34 -10.74 -0.32 2.00
C ILE A 34 -11.51 -1.63 1.87
N VAL A 35 -11.06 -2.66 2.58
CA VAL A 35 -11.60 -4.02 2.42
C VAL A 35 -12.03 -4.59 3.76
N THR A 36 -12.78 -5.69 3.70
CA THR A 36 -13.15 -6.48 4.86
C THR A 36 -12.44 -7.83 4.76
N GLY A 37 -11.76 -8.24 5.83
CA GLY A 37 -11.04 -9.50 5.84
C GLY A 37 -9.86 -9.43 6.79
N PRO A 38 -8.81 -10.22 6.53
CA PRO A 38 -7.63 -10.20 7.42
C PRO A 38 -6.82 -8.92 7.34
N TYR A 39 -7.08 -8.08 6.34
CA TYR A 39 -6.45 -6.77 6.19
C TYR A 39 -7.53 -5.71 6.04
N ASP A 40 -7.17 -4.46 6.23
CA ASP A 40 -8.11 -3.34 6.23
C ASP A 40 -8.01 -2.51 4.95
N VAL A 41 -6.83 -2.40 4.37
CA VAL A 41 -6.59 -1.60 3.17
C VAL A 41 -5.68 -2.38 2.23
N ILE A 42 -6.01 -2.35 0.95
CA ILE A 42 -5.14 -2.90 -0.10
C ILE A 42 -4.75 -1.76 -1.03
N VAL A 43 -3.45 -1.58 -1.21
CA VAL A 43 -2.90 -0.52 -2.05
C VAL A 43 -2.22 -1.15 -3.26
N THR A 44 -2.57 -0.67 -4.45
CA THR A 44 -1.87 -1.06 -5.67
C THR A 44 -0.86 0.01 -6.03
N ILE A 45 0.39 -0.39 -6.20
CA ILE A 45 1.48 0.52 -6.54
C ILE A 45 2.09 0.08 -7.86
N HIS A 46 2.29 1.05 -8.76
CA HIS A 46 3.04 0.84 -10.01
C HIS A 46 4.31 1.67 -9.94
N ALA A 47 5.44 1.06 -10.27
CA ALA A 47 6.73 1.75 -10.27
C ALA A 47 7.65 1.16 -11.32
N GLU A 48 8.72 1.88 -11.63
CA GLU A 48 9.71 1.42 -12.63
C GLU A 48 10.57 0.28 -12.09
N THR A 49 10.86 0.32 -10.77
CA THR A 49 11.74 -0.67 -10.14
C THR A 49 11.17 -1.15 -8.81
N MET A 50 11.65 -2.31 -8.37
CA MET A 50 11.31 -2.83 -7.04
C MET A 50 11.85 -1.92 -5.94
N LYS A 51 12.98 -1.27 -6.19
CA LYS A 51 13.54 -0.31 -5.23
C LYS A 51 12.59 0.85 -5.01
N ASP A 52 11.98 1.37 -6.08
CA ASP A 52 11.02 2.47 -5.96
C ASP A 52 9.81 2.07 -5.12
N ILE A 53 9.33 0.84 -5.28
CA ILE A 53 8.24 0.31 -4.46
C ILE A 53 8.66 0.25 -3.01
N GLY A 54 9.83 -0.31 -2.72
CA GLY A 54 10.36 -0.41 -1.37
C GLY A 54 10.52 0.95 -0.71
N ASP A 55 11.06 1.92 -1.44
CA ASP A 55 11.25 3.28 -0.93
C ASP A 55 9.91 3.93 -0.59
N LEU A 56 8.92 3.79 -1.47
CA LEU A 56 7.59 4.34 -1.22
C LEU A 56 6.99 3.76 0.05
N ILE A 57 7.06 2.44 0.21
CA ILE A 57 6.49 1.78 1.38
C ILE A 57 7.22 2.22 2.65
N THR A 58 8.54 2.17 2.65
CA THR A 58 9.35 2.46 3.83
C THR A 58 9.28 3.93 4.22
N GLU A 59 9.35 4.83 3.25
CA GLU A 59 9.45 6.26 3.51
C GLU A 59 8.10 6.96 3.63
N LYS A 60 7.06 6.44 2.96
CA LYS A 60 5.78 7.15 2.86
C LYS A 60 4.62 6.40 3.51
N ILE A 61 4.62 5.07 3.51
CA ILE A 61 3.50 4.29 4.05
C ILE A 61 3.77 3.89 5.50
N HIS A 62 4.92 3.30 5.80
CA HIS A 62 5.24 2.87 7.16
C HIS A 62 5.13 3.99 8.20
N PRO A 63 5.53 5.24 7.93
CA PRO A 63 5.42 6.31 8.91
C PRO A 63 4.00 6.81 9.18
N ILE A 64 3.01 6.42 8.40
CA ILE A 64 1.64 6.92 8.58
C ILE A 64 1.08 6.44 9.91
N ILE A 65 0.59 7.38 10.71
CA ILE A 65 -0.05 7.07 11.98
C ILE A 65 -1.29 6.25 11.70
N GLY A 66 -1.41 5.10 12.37
CA GLY A 66 -2.54 4.20 12.19
C GLY A 66 -2.20 2.96 11.39
N VAL A 67 -1.07 2.92 10.71
CA VAL A 67 -0.58 1.70 10.07
C VAL A 67 0.07 0.82 11.13
N SER A 68 -0.47 -0.39 11.34
CA SER A 68 0.10 -1.30 12.33
C SER A 68 0.96 -2.37 11.70
N ARG A 69 0.63 -2.80 10.48
CA ARG A 69 1.39 -3.86 9.81
C ARG A 69 1.16 -3.80 8.32
N THR A 70 2.20 -4.12 7.54
CA THR A 70 2.09 -4.22 6.08
C THR A 70 2.70 -5.52 5.58
N VAL A 71 2.10 -6.05 4.52
CA VAL A 71 2.63 -7.18 3.77
C VAL A 71 2.61 -6.78 2.31
N THR A 72 3.74 -6.92 1.64
CA THR A 72 3.87 -6.53 0.23
C THR A 72 3.95 -7.77 -0.66
N CYS A 73 3.12 -7.78 -1.69
CA CYS A 73 3.13 -8.80 -2.71
C CYS A 73 3.54 -8.18 -4.03
N ILE A 74 4.55 -8.73 -4.68
CA ILE A 74 5.01 -8.27 -5.99
C ILE A 74 4.38 -9.15 -7.06
N ALA A 75 3.75 -8.54 -8.06
CA ALA A 75 3.18 -9.29 -9.15
C ALA A 75 4.30 -9.81 -10.04
N VAL A 76 4.41 -11.13 -10.18
CA VAL A 76 5.45 -11.75 -11.01
C VAL A 76 4.91 -12.17 -12.36
N MET A 77 3.58 -12.24 -12.53
CA MET A 77 2.95 -12.67 -13.76
C MET A 77 1.51 -12.18 -13.80
N SER A 78 1.09 -11.65 -14.95
CA SER A 78 -0.30 -11.32 -15.20
C SER A 78 -0.90 -12.40 -16.09
N SER A 79 -2.08 -12.87 -15.76
CA SER A 79 -2.74 -13.89 -16.58
C SER A 79 -4.13 -13.42 -17.01
#